data_659f367cd581d36fd49c59720269c1c0
#
_entry.id   659f367cd581d36fd49c59720269c1c0
#
_cell.length_a   1.000
_cell.length_b   1.000
_cell.length_c   1.000
_cell.angle_alpha   90.00
_cell.angle_beta   90.00
_cell.angle_gamma   90.00
#
_symmetry.space_group_name_H-M   'P 1'
#
loop_
_entity.id
_entity.type
_entity.pdbx_description
1 polymer ?
#
loop_
_entity_poly.entity_id
_entity_poly.type
_entity_poly.pdbx_seq_one_letter_code
_entity_poly.pdbx_strand_id
1 'polypeptide(L)'
;MKKLVYGVLASSIFLSNGIAHEIWIEKDKKNEANIFFGEFADGQKEGAKFLDRLKVDTFYPKDIVKNITRKENSIVVGLSKDSDLILVETGEPRLNKNTQVTARKISYSKTGRTNTDTLANFDLVPVEKNSNTFKLIFDNKPMPKTKVTVVSPTKWEKSFYTNEQGEVSISTPWIGTYLLETSFEDNSKGEVDGKPFDKTIHAITYTIKVEQGLPWETK
;
A
#
# COMPACT_ATOMS: atom_id res chain seq x y z
N MET A 1 0.18 0.41 49.46
CA MET A 1 0.68 1.44 48.51
C MET A 1 0.45 0.95 47.09
N LYS A 2 -0.59 1.46 46.40
CA LYS A 2 -0.94 1.07 45.02
C LYS A 2 -0.17 1.99 44.06
N LYS A 3 0.75 1.42 43.30
CA LYS A 3 1.44 2.14 42.22
C LYS A 3 0.50 2.25 41.02
N LEU A 4 0.03 3.46 40.73
CA LEU A 4 -0.67 3.81 39.51
C LEU A 4 0.37 3.91 38.38
N VAL A 5 0.29 3.02 37.39
CA VAL A 5 1.06 3.10 36.16
C VAL A 5 0.24 3.93 35.20
N TYR A 6 0.63 5.18 34.96
CA TYR A 6 0.08 6.00 33.88
C TYR A 6 0.71 5.55 32.58
N GLY A 7 -0.08 4.85 31.78
CA GLY A 7 0.26 4.60 30.37
C GLY A 7 0.08 5.92 29.59
N VAL A 8 1.18 6.50 29.16
CA VAL A 8 1.17 7.64 28.23
C VAL A 8 0.82 7.09 26.85
N LEU A 9 -0.42 7.29 26.42
CA LEU A 9 -0.79 7.16 25.01
C LEU A 9 -0.12 8.31 24.25
N ALA A 10 1.00 8.04 23.63
CA ALA A 10 1.59 8.93 22.64
C ALA A 10 0.74 8.84 21.35
N SER A 11 -0.28 9.70 21.25
CA SER A 11 -0.94 9.96 19.97
C SER A 11 0.04 10.74 19.09
N SER A 12 0.73 10.03 18.21
CA SER A 12 1.51 10.62 17.12
C SER A 12 0.53 11.28 16.14
N ILE A 13 0.42 12.60 16.26
CA ILE A 13 -0.23 13.44 15.25
C ILE A 13 0.72 13.45 14.05
N PHE A 14 0.43 12.63 13.05
CA PHE A 14 1.08 12.75 11.75
C PHE A 14 0.53 14.00 11.06
N LEU A 15 1.30 15.10 11.12
CA LEU A 15 1.16 16.20 10.21
C LEU A 15 1.68 15.73 8.84
N SER A 16 0.77 15.27 7.99
CA SER A 16 1.05 15.02 6.58
C SER A 16 1.14 16.37 5.84
N ASN A 17 2.26 17.04 5.98
CA ASN A 17 2.68 18.13 5.09
C ASN A 17 3.85 17.62 4.27
N GLY A 18 3.55 16.97 3.17
CA GLY A 18 4.52 16.51 2.19
C GLY A 18 3.85 15.56 1.24
N ILE A 19 3.75 15.95 0.02
CA ILE A 19 3.33 15.17 -1.13
C ILE A 19 4.12 13.86 -1.10
N ALA A 20 3.51 12.81 -0.61
CA ALA A 20 4.16 11.50 -0.52
C ALA A 20 3.82 10.74 -1.79
N HIS A 21 4.69 10.83 -2.80
CA HIS A 21 4.62 9.97 -3.96
C HIS A 21 4.51 8.51 -3.53
N GLU A 22 3.57 7.81 -4.13
CA GLU A 22 3.26 6.43 -3.85
C GLU A 22 3.39 5.58 -5.11
N ILE A 23 3.61 4.29 -4.91
CA ILE A 23 3.56 3.29 -5.98
C ILE A 23 2.20 2.63 -5.90
N TRP A 24 1.48 2.50 -7.02
CA TRP A 24 0.26 1.72 -7.06
C TRP A 24 0.17 0.89 -8.33
N ILE A 25 -0.67 -0.13 -8.30
CA ILE A 25 -0.89 -1.06 -9.41
C ILE A 25 -2.34 -0.96 -9.84
N GLU A 26 -2.60 -0.76 -11.12
CA GLU A 26 -3.93 -0.90 -11.70
C GLU A 26 -3.96 -2.11 -12.64
N LYS A 27 -5.07 -2.85 -12.61
CA LYS A 27 -5.27 -4.03 -13.44
C LYS A 27 -6.56 -3.88 -14.24
N ASP A 28 -6.41 -3.48 -15.49
CA ASP A 28 -7.54 -3.30 -16.42
C ASP A 28 -7.80 -4.54 -17.26
N LYS A 29 -6.80 -5.37 -17.46
CA LYS A 29 -6.86 -6.61 -18.21
C LYS A 29 -6.53 -7.80 -17.33
N LYS A 30 -7.06 -8.98 -17.67
CA LYS A 30 -6.84 -10.21 -16.90
C LYS A 30 -5.36 -10.58 -16.73
N ASN A 31 -4.58 -10.39 -17.79
CA ASN A 31 -3.18 -10.84 -17.83
C ASN A 31 -2.17 -9.68 -17.90
N GLU A 32 -2.57 -8.48 -17.53
CA GLU A 32 -1.74 -7.30 -17.57
C GLU A 32 -2.05 -6.38 -16.39
N ALA A 33 -1.01 -5.88 -15.74
CA ALA A 33 -1.10 -4.87 -14.70
C ALA A 33 -0.18 -3.70 -15.04
N ASN A 34 -0.55 -2.50 -14.62
CA ASN A 34 0.22 -1.29 -14.79
C ASN A 34 0.65 -0.76 -13.43
N ILE A 35 1.96 -0.56 -13.24
CA ILE A 35 2.53 0.06 -12.05
C ILE A 35 2.73 1.54 -12.37
N PHE A 36 2.29 2.39 -11.47
CA PHE A 36 2.45 3.83 -11.51
C PHE A 36 3.20 4.32 -10.29
N PHE A 37 3.79 5.49 -10.40
CA PHE A 37 4.40 6.24 -9.32
C PHE A 37 3.91 7.69 -9.40
N GLY A 38 3.53 8.31 -8.29
CA GLY A 38 3.02 9.67 -8.26
C GLY A 38 2.01 9.89 -7.15
N GLU A 39 0.96 10.66 -7.41
CA GLU A 39 -0.12 10.97 -6.46
C GLU A 39 -1.47 10.51 -7.02
N PHE A 40 -1.99 9.42 -6.48
CA PHE A 40 -3.25 8.85 -6.93
C PHE A 40 -4.43 9.80 -6.69
N ALA A 41 -4.46 10.47 -5.54
CA ALA A 41 -5.52 11.41 -5.19
C ALA A 41 -5.64 12.56 -6.21
N ASP A 42 -4.52 13.09 -6.68
CA ASP A 42 -4.47 14.18 -7.66
C ASP A 42 -4.47 13.68 -9.12
N GLY A 43 -4.39 12.36 -9.32
CA GLY A 43 -4.30 11.76 -10.65
C GLY A 43 -2.95 12.00 -11.34
N GLN A 44 -1.92 12.42 -10.59
CA GLN A 44 -0.58 12.68 -11.11
C GLN A 44 0.19 11.37 -11.27
N LYS A 45 0.76 11.16 -12.45
CA LYS A 45 1.64 10.03 -12.77
C LYS A 45 2.99 10.58 -13.19
N GLU A 46 4.02 10.13 -12.49
CA GLU A 46 5.40 10.50 -12.79
C GLU A 46 5.91 9.76 -14.02
N GLY A 47 6.83 10.41 -14.74
CA GLY A 47 7.43 9.86 -15.95
C GLY A 47 8.61 8.91 -15.68
N ALA A 48 9.19 8.42 -16.77
CA ALA A 48 10.25 7.42 -16.84
C ALA A 48 11.41 7.67 -15.84
N LYS A 49 11.85 8.92 -15.69
CA LYS A 49 12.94 9.29 -14.75
C LYS A 49 12.73 8.81 -13.32
N PHE A 50 11.49 8.78 -12.86
CA PHE A 50 11.14 8.30 -11.52
C PHE A 50 10.87 6.80 -11.51
N LEU A 51 10.19 6.30 -12.54
CA LEU A 51 9.90 4.88 -12.72
C LEU A 51 11.18 4.03 -12.85
N ASP A 52 12.23 4.56 -13.46
CA ASP A 52 13.52 3.86 -13.63
C ASP A 52 14.25 3.60 -12.31
N ARG A 53 13.88 4.28 -11.23
CA ARG A 53 14.43 4.06 -9.89
C ARG A 53 13.79 2.90 -9.15
N LEU A 54 12.62 2.43 -9.60
CA LEU A 54 11.93 1.30 -9.00
C LEU A 54 12.60 0.01 -9.47
N LYS A 55 12.90 -0.90 -8.54
CA LYS A 55 13.52 -2.20 -8.85
C LYS A 55 12.54 -3.10 -9.61
N VAL A 56 11.30 -3.17 -9.16
CA VAL A 56 10.19 -3.94 -9.77
C VAL A 56 10.59 -5.40 -10.00
N ASP A 57 11.17 -6.03 -8.99
CA ASP A 57 11.73 -7.38 -9.05
C ASP A 57 11.08 -8.38 -8.10
N THR A 58 10.40 -7.90 -7.08
CA THR A 58 9.81 -8.75 -6.04
C THR A 58 8.29 -8.71 -6.08
N PHE A 59 7.70 -9.77 -6.63
CA PHE A 59 6.26 -9.94 -6.77
C PHE A 59 5.73 -11.16 -6.02
N TYR A 60 4.47 -11.06 -5.58
CA TYR A 60 3.72 -12.20 -5.05
C TYR A 60 2.32 -12.25 -5.69
N PRO A 61 1.79 -13.46 -6.01
CA PRO A 61 2.49 -14.75 -5.94
C PRO A 61 3.77 -14.76 -6.79
N LYS A 62 4.76 -15.53 -6.35
CA LYS A 62 5.96 -15.79 -7.17
C LYS A 62 5.58 -16.45 -8.50
N ASP A 63 6.40 -16.28 -9.51
CA ASP A 63 6.27 -16.94 -10.82
C ASP A 63 5.01 -16.56 -11.63
N ILE A 64 4.27 -15.53 -11.20
CA ILE A 64 3.12 -15.03 -11.95
C ILE A 64 3.53 -14.06 -13.06
N VAL A 65 4.63 -13.34 -12.88
CA VAL A 65 5.12 -12.33 -13.82
C VAL A 65 5.88 -13.01 -14.95
N LYS A 66 5.48 -12.73 -16.20
CA LYS A 66 6.13 -13.22 -17.42
C LYS A 66 7.14 -12.24 -17.99
N ASN A 67 6.78 -10.99 -18.01
CA ASN A 67 7.59 -9.92 -18.61
C ASN A 67 7.26 -8.58 -17.97
N ILE A 68 8.22 -7.67 -18.00
CA ILE A 68 8.10 -6.31 -17.53
C ILE A 68 8.54 -5.38 -18.66
N THR A 69 7.72 -4.38 -18.97
CA THR A 69 8.00 -3.39 -20.00
C THR A 69 7.86 -1.98 -19.42
N ARG A 70 8.93 -1.21 -19.42
CA ARG A 70 8.91 0.19 -18.99
C ARG A 70 8.39 1.08 -20.10
N LYS A 71 7.42 1.93 -19.78
CA LYS A 71 6.85 2.95 -20.66
C LYS A 71 7.11 4.33 -20.08
N GLU A 72 6.71 5.36 -20.79
CA GLU A 72 6.91 6.75 -20.37
C GLU A 72 6.30 7.04 -19.00
N ASN A 73 5.06 6.62 -18.74
CA ASN A 73 4.30 6.96 -17.53
C ASN A 73 3.83 5.73 -16.74
N SER A 74 4.31 4.54 -17.06
CA SER A 74 3.95 3.30 -16.36
C SER A 74 4.97 2.19 -16.59
N ILE A 75 4.93 1.17 -15.72
CA ILE A 75 5.63 -0.09 -15.94
C ILE A 75 4.56 -1.16 -16.13
N VAL A 76 4.55 -1.78 -17.30
CA VAL A 76 3.59 -2.83 -17.66
C VAL A 76 4.13 -4.17 -17.24
N VAL A 77 3.33 -4.93 -16.52
CA VAL A 77 3.64 -6.28 -16.03
C VAL A 77 2.71 -7.27 -16.71
N GLY A 78 3.26 -8.14 -17.55
CA GLY A 78 2.53 -9.25 -18.15
C GLY A 78 2.42 -10.42 -17.17
N LEU A 79 1.22 -10.98 -17.01
CA LEU A 79 0.92 -12.04 -16.06
C LEU A 79 0.65 -13.38 -16.77
N SER A 80 1.02 -14.49 -16.13
CA SER A 80 0.77 -15.84 -16.64
C SER A 80 -0.71 -16.27 -16.55
N LYS A 81 -1.45 -15.69 -15.61
CA LYS A 81 -2.88 -15.93 -15.37
C LYS A 81 -3.52 -14.71 -14.70
N ASP A 82 -4.85 -14.69 -14.70
CA ASP A 82 -5.61 -13.71 -13.93
C ASP A 82 -5.44 -14.01 -12.44
N SER A 83 -4.86 -13.07 -11.69
CA SER A 83 -4.61 -13.21 -10.25
C SER A 83 -4.45 -11.85 -9.60
N ASP A 84 -4.65 -11.81 -8.29
CA ASP A 84 -4.21 -10.70 -7.46
C ASP A 84 -2.68 -10.63 -7.49
N LEU A 85 -2.14 -9.43 -7.36
CA LEU A 85 -0.70 -9.17 -7.46
C LEU A 85 -0.29 -8.19 -6.37
N ILE A 86 0.86 -8.45 -5.75
CA ILE A 86 1.54 -7.49 -4.88
C ILE A 86 3.00 -7.35 -5.31
N LEU A 87 3.42 -6.09 -5.48
CA LEU A 87 4.82 -5.70 -5.65
C LEU A 87 5.37 -5.27 -4.29
N VAL A 88 6.56 -5.70 -3.95
CA VAL A 88 7.29 -5.25 -2.76
C VAL A 88 8.56 -4.52 -3.19
N GLU A 89 8.61 -3.22 -2.93
CA GLU A 89 9.78 -2.37 -3.16
C GLU A 89 10.49 -2.09 -1.85
N THR A 90 11.74 -2.51 -1.75
CA THR A 90 12.57 -2.27 -0.56
C THR A 90 13.56 -1.14 -0.84
N GLY A 91 13.38 -0.04 -0.12
CA GLY A 91 14.26 1.12 -0.18
C GLY A 91 15.54 0.94 0.66
N GLU A 92 16.59 1.63 0.24
CA GLU A 92 17.85 1.75 0.99
C GLU A 92 17.65 2.59 2.27
N PRO A 93 18.41 2.30 3.36
CA PRO A 93 18.47 3.16 4.53
C PRO A 93 18.92 4.59 4.17
N ARG A 94 18.19 5.58 4.69
CA ARG A 94 18.48 7.00 4.47
C ARG A 94 18.43 7.76 5.77
N LEU A 95 19.48 8.54 6.04
CA LEU A 95 19.55 9.44 7.19
C LEU A 95 18.65 10.67 6.94
N ASN A 96 17.71 10.88 7.85
CA ASN A 96 17.00 12.15 7.94
C ASN A 96 17.88 13.15 8.70
N LYS A 97 18.42 14.16 7.98
CA LYS A 97 19.36 15.13 8.55
C LYS A 97 18.77 15.98 9.67
N ASN A 98 17.45 16.17 9.68
CA ASN A 98 16.79 16.98 10.70
C ASN A 98 16.60 16.22 12.02
N THR A 99 16.22 14.94 11.94
CA THR A 99 15.93 14.11 13.12
C THR A 99 17.11 13.23 13.52
N GLN A 100 18.15 13.14 12.69
CA GLN A 100 19.31 12.23 12.86
C GLN A 100 18.91 10.76 12.97
N VAL A 101 17.75 10.38 12.44
CA VAL A 101 17.24 9.01 12.41
C VAL A 101 17.47 8.43 11.03
N THR A 102 18.05 7.25 10.96
CA THR A 102 18.18 6.48 9.71
C THR A 102 16.98 5.57 9.56
N ALA A 103 16.22 5.75 8.49
CA ALA A 103 15.06 4.93 8.20
C ALA A 103 15.15 4.31 6.79
N ARG A 104 14.59 3.11 6.64
CA ARG A 104 14.29 2.56 5.33
C ARG A 104 12.78 2.50 5.11
N LYS A 105 12.34 2.53 3.85
CA LYS A 105 10.94 2.35 3.48
C LYS A 105 10.78 1.02 2.74
N ILE A 106 9.77 0.25 3.09
CA ILE A 106 9.29 -0.89 2.31
C ILE A 106 7.88 -0.55 1.84
N SER A 107 7.70 -0.50 0.54
CA SER A 107 6.42 -0.20 -0.11
C SER A 107 5.81 -1.48 -0.66
N TYR A 108 4.55 -1.70 -0.36
CA TYR A 108 3.74 -2.81 -0.84
C TYR A 108 2.65 -2.24 -1.73
N SER A 109 2.59 -2.67 -2.97
CA SER A 109 1.56 -2.20 -3.91
C SER A 109 0.76 -3.38 -4.39
N LYS A 110 -0.54 -3.41 -4.09
CA LYS A 110 -1.44 -4.55 -4.32
C LYS A 110 -2.57 -4.19 -5.27
N THR A 111 -3.04 -5.19 -6.02
CA THR A 111 -4.26 -5.08 -6.83
C THR A 111 -5.02 -6.40 -6.87
N GLY A 112 -6.34 -6.34 -7.02
CA GLY A 112 -7.24 -7.50 -7.07
C GLY A 112 -7.83 -7.87 -5.70
N ARG A 113 -9.00 -8.55 -5.67
CA ARG A 113 -9.75 -8.93 -4.45
C ARG A 113 -10.19 -10.40 -4.46
N THR A 114 -9.46 -11.26 -5.14
CA THR A 114 -9.88 -12.66 -5.32
C THR A 114 -9.16 -13.63 -4.40
N ASN A 115 -7.98 -13.24 -3.91
CA ASN A 115 -7.16 -14.03 -3.00
C ASN A 115 -7.40 -13.59 -1.56
N THR A 116 -7.66 -14.56 -0.69
CA THR A 116 -7.89 -14.38 0.76
C THR A 116 -6.69 -14.81 1.60
N ASP A 117 -5.59 -15.20 0.97
CA ASP A 117 -4.34 -15.53 1.64
C ASP A 117 -3.45 -14.29 1.79
N THR A 118 -2.67 -14.24 2.87
CA THR A 118 -1.63 -13.23 3.06
C THR A 118 -0.50 -13.48 2.07
N LEU A 119 -0.18 -12.50 1.22
CA LEU A 119 0.85 -12.61 0.19
C LEU A 119 2.19 -12.03 0.62
N ALA A 120 2.20 -11.06 1.54
CA ALA A 120 3.41 -10.38 1.98
C ALA A 120 3.35 -10.10 3.50
N ASN A 121 4.50 -9.77 4.11
CA ASN A 121 4.59 -9.53 5.56
C ASN A 121 3.67 -8.40 6.04
N PHE A 122 3.43 -7.39 5.21
CA PHE A 122 2.44 -6.34 5.45
C PHE A 122 1.41 -6.41 4.33
N ASP A 123 0.19 -6.76 4.67
CA ASP A 123 -0.86 -7.01 3.69
C ASP A 123 -2.23 -6.55 4.22
N LEU A 124 -3.06 -6.13 3.29
CA LEU A 124 -4.48 -5.86 3.49
C LEU A 124 -5.28 -6.91 2.70
N VAL A 125 -5.81 -7.90 3.40
CA VAL A 125 -6.36 -9.12 2.82
C VAL A 125 -7.89 -9.08 2.86
N PRO A 126 -8.62 -9.28 1.75
CA PRO A 126 -10.08 -9.39 1.81
C PRO A 126 -10.49 -10.60 2.65
N VAL A 127 -11.45 -10.43 3.56
CA VAL A 127 -11.92 -11.51 4.45
C VAL A 127 -12.59 -12.66 3.68
N GLU A 128 -13.13 -12.35 2.52
CA GLU A 128 -13.65 -13.30 1.53
C GLU A 128 -13.51 -12.73 0.13
N LYS A 129 -13.59 -13.58 -0.87
CA LYS A 129 -13.44 -13.19 -2.28
C LYS A 129 -14.40 -12.05 -2.65
N ASN A 130 -13.84 -10.98 -3.24
CA ASN A 130 -14.55 -9.76 -3.65
C ASN A 130 -15.19 -8.96 -2.50
N SER A 131 -14.84 -9.24 -1.25
CA SER A 131 -15.31 -8.49 -0.08
C SER A 131 -14.83 -7.03 -0.10
N ASN A 132 -15.62 -6.16 0.52
CA ASN A 132 -15.22 -4.80 0.90
C ASN A 132 -14.81 -4.72 2.39
N THR A 133 -14.69 -5.86 3.06
CA THR A 133 -14.10 -5.98 4.38
C THR A 133 -12.72 -6.62 4.24
N PHE A 134 -11.73 -5.98 4.83
CA PHE A 134 -10.33 -6.37 4.74
C PHE A 134 -9.75 -6.56 6.12
N LYS A 135 -8.79 -7.45 6.24
CA LYS A 135 -7.97 -7.64 7.44
C LYS A 135 -6.56 -7.12 7.19
N LEU A 136 -6.13 -6.16 7.99
CA LEU A 136 -4.77 -5.65 7.97
C LEU A 136 -3.88 -6.54 8.83
N ILE A 137 -2.80 -7.02 8.23
CA ILE A 137 -1.89 -8.01 8.83
C ILE A 137 -0.46 -7.52 8.69
N PHE A 138 0.31 -7.62 9.77
CA PHE A 138 1.75 -7.48 9.75
C PHE A 138 2.38 -8.67 10.46
N ASP A 139 3.31 -9.33 9.79
CA ASP A 139 4.05 -10.49 10.30
C ASP A 139 3.09 -11.59 10.87
N ASN A 140 2.05 -11.90 10.08
CA ASN A 140 0.96 -12.83 10.40
C ASN A 140 0.10 -12.44 11.62
N LYS A 141 0.19 -11.21 12.11
CA LYS A 141 -0.61 -10.71 13.22
C LYS A 141 -1.57 -9.61 12.74
N PRO A 142 -2.83 -9.62 13.22
CA PRO A 142 -3.75 -8.54 12.91
C PRO A 142 -3.27 -7.22 13.53
N MET A 143 -3.53 -6.12 12.82
CA MET A 143 -3.20 -4.76 13.26
C MET A 143 -4.48 -4.01 13.65
N PRO A 144 -4.84 -3.97 14.94
CA PRO A 144 -6.02 -3.24 15.41
C PRO A 144 -5.78 -1.73 15.45
N LYS A 145 -6.87 -0.96 15.42
CA LYS A 145 -6.89 0.51 15.60
C LYS A 145 -5.96 1.25 14.64
N THR A 146 -5.69 0.64 13.48
CA THR A 146 -4.83 1.21 12.46
C THR A 146 -5.68 1.98 11.44
N LYS A 147 -5.24 3.18 11.11
CA LYS A 147 -5.89 4.03 10.12
C LYS A 147 -5.67 3.46 8.71
N VAL A 148 -6.75 3.35 7.95
CA VAL A 148 -6.74 3.05 6.51
C VAL A 148 -7.45 4.21 5.80
N THR A 149 -6.74 4.91 4.93
CA THR A 149 -7.33 5.95 4.06
C THR A 149 -7.81 5.31 2.77
N VAL A 150 -8.99 5.71 2.33
CA VAL A 150 -9.59 5.27 1.06
C VAL A 150 -9.76 6.48 0.17
N VAL A 151 -9.15 6.43 -1.00
CA VAL A 151 -9.33 7.41 -2.08
C VAL A 151 -10.30 6.82 -3.10
N SER A 152 -11.39 7.52 -3.36
CA SER A 152 -12.44 7.07 -4.30
C SER A 152 -12.09 7.44 -5.74
N PRO A 153 -12.79 6.89 -6.76
CA PRO A 153 -12.66 7.33 -8.15
C PRO A 153 -12.94 8.82 -8.32
N THR A 154 -13.80 9.40 -7.48
CA THR A 154 -14.14 10.85 -7.49
C THR A 154 -13.13 11.71 -6.75
N LYS A 155 -12.00 11.15 -6.34
CA LYS A 155 -10.93 11.83 -5.57
C LYS A 155 -11.32 12.25 -4.16
N TRP A 156 -12.42 11.71 -3.63
CA TRP A 156 -12.82 11.89 -2.26
C TRP A 156 -12.06 10.93 -1.34
N GLU A 157 -11.59 11.42 -0.23
CA GLU A 157 -10.84 10.64 0.75
C GLU A 157 -11.64 10.42 2.03
N LYS A 158 -11.52 9.22 2.59
CA LYS A 158 -12.06 8.89 3.92
C LYS A 158 -11.15 7.94 4.68
N SER A 159 -10.97 8.28 5.94
CA SER A 159 -10.24 7.42 6.87
C SER A 159 -11.19 6.47 7.59
N PHE A 160 -10.78 5.23 7.66
CA PHE A 160 -11.40 4.15 8.43
C PHE A 160 -10.36 3.63 9.43
N TYR A 161 -10.81 2.91 10.44
CA TYR A 161 -9.92 2.30 11.42
C TYR A 161 -10.25 0.81 11.56
N THR A 162 -9.22 -0.02 11.65
CA THR A 162 -9.39 -1.43 11.91
C THR A 162 -9.95 -1.68 13.33
N ASN A 163 -10.81 -2.70 13.46
CA ASN A 163 -11.33 -3.16 14.75
C ASN A 163 -10.29 -3.96 15.54
N GLU A 164 -10.67 -4.55 16.68
CA GLU A 164 -9.77 -5.35 17.52
C GLU A 164 -9.24 -6.62 16.81
N GLN A 165 -9.91 -7.08 15.76
CA GLN A 165 -9.49 -8.22 14.93
C GLN A 165 -8.62 -7.79 13.74
N GLY A 166 -8.31 -6.48 13.63
CA GLY A 166 -7.56 -5.91 12.50
C GLY A 166 -8.41 -5.75 11.24
N GLU A 167 -9.75 -5.81 11.33
CA GLU A 167 -10.64 -5.74 10.19
C GLU A 167 -11.17 -4.33 9.96
N VAL A 168 -11.32 -3.96 8.70
CA VAL A 168 -11.89 -2.69 8.24
C VAL A 168 -12.87 -2.94 7.12
N SER A 169 -14.08 -2.38 7.22
CA SER A 169 -15.10 -2.42 6.16
C SER A 169 -15.21 -1.05 5.51
N ILE A 170 -15.20 -1.02 4.18
CA ILE A 170 -15.28 0.21 3.39
C ILE A 170 -16.55 0.25 2.54
N SER A 171 -16.98 1.45 2.18
CA SER A 171 -18.08 1.66 1.22
C SER A 171 -17.50 2.09 -0.12
N THR A 172 -18.00 1.47 -1.19
CA THR A 172 -17.56 1.73 -2.57
C THR A 172 -18.78 2.05 -3.46
N PRO A 173 -19.46 3.20 -3.26
CA PRO A 173 -20.71 3.49 -3.95
C PRO A 173 -20.55 3.77 -5.45
N TRP A 174 -19.37 4.20 -5.91
CA TRP A 174 -19.14 4.57 -7.31
C TRP A 174 -18.39 3.48 -8.09
N ILE A 175 -18.68 3.41 -9.38
CA ILE A 175 -17.89 2.61 -10.33
C ILE A 175 -16.51 3.25 -10.50
N GLY A 176 -15.46 2.44 -10.57
CA GLY A 176 -14.09 2.90 -10.82
C GLY A 176 -13.05 2.28 -9.89
N THR A 177 -11.84 2.84 -9.93
CA THR A 177 -10.73 2.36 -9.10
C THR A 177 -10.67 3.13 -7.80
N TYR A 178 -10.66 2.39 -6.69
CA TYR A 178 -10.38 2.91 -5.35
C TYR A 178 -8.95 2.56 -4.97
N LEU A 179 -8.28 3.46 -4.25
CA LEU A 179 -7.02 3.19 -3.58
C LEU A 179 -7.26 3.13 -2.06
N LEU A 180 -6.78 2.09 -1.43
CA LEU A 180 -6.67 1.98 0.02
C LEU A 180 -5.20 2.14 0.38
N GLU A 181 -4.91 2.92 1.40
CA GLU A 181 -3.54 3.13 1.86
C GLU A 181 -3.44 3.12 3.38
N THR A 182 -2.35 2.59 3.87
CA THR A 182 -1.96 2.69 5.26
C THR A 182 -0.46 2.54 5.41
N SER A 183 0.08 3.04 6.52
CA SER A 183 1.50 2.90 6.84
C SER A 183 1.70 2.84 8.35
N PHE A 184 2.82 2.25 8.76
CA PHE A 184 3.26 2.28 10.16
C PHE A 184 4.78 2.26 10.24
N GLU A 185 5.31 2.65 11.39
CA GLU A 185 6.73 2.60 11.71
C GLU A 185 7.05 1.41 12.61
N ASP A 186 7.93 0.53 12.13
CA ASP A 186 8.57 -0.49 12.95
C ASP A 186 9.91 0.07 13.45
N ASN A 187 10.00 0.31 14.75
CA ASN A 187 11.16 0.89 15.41
C ASN A 187 12.27 -0.14 15.71
N SER A 188 12.17 -1.33 15.14
CA SER A 188 13.23 -2.34 15.23
C SER A 188 14.44 -1.89 14.41
N LYS A 189 15.58 -1.82 15.09
CA LYS A 189 16.86 -1.53 14.43
C LYS A 189 17.33 -2.73 13.63
N GLY A 190 18.08 -2.47 12.57
CA GLY A 190 18.62 -3.52 11.74
C GLY A 190 19.71 -3.02 10.82
N GLU A 191 20.09 -3.88 9.88
CA GLU A 191 21.11 -3.60 8.87
C GLU A 191 20.67 -4.24 7.54
N VAL A 192 20.96 -3.58 6.43
CA VAL A 192 20.80 -4.12 5.09
C VAL A 192 22.01 -3.70 4.24
N ASP A 193 22.67 -4.67 3.60
CA ASP A 193 23.86 -4.47 2.78
C ASP A 193 24.96 -3.64 3.50
N GLY A 194 25.19 -3.93 4.79
CA GLY A 194 26.17 -3.22 5.62
C GLY A 194 25.75 -1.82 6.06
N LYS A 195 24.53 -1.40 5.79
CA LYS A 195 23.99 -0.09 6.14
C LYS A 195 23.00 -0.23 7.31
N PRO A 196 23.32 0.29 8.51
CA PRO A 196 22.42 0.23 9.66
C PRO A 196 21.22 1.18 9.48
N PHE A 197 20.12 0.84 10.12
CA PHE A 197 18.93 1.70 10.22
C PHE A 197 18.31 1.60 11.61
N ASP A 198 17.62 2.66 12.02
CA ASP A 198 16.95 2.76 13.33
C ASP A 198 15.51 2.27 13.28
N LYS A 199 14.85 2.39 12.10
CA LYS A 199 13.47 1.98 11.88
C LYS A 199 13.16 1.64 10.44
N THR A 200 12.06 0.89 10.25
CA THR A 200 11.48 0.62 8.94
C THR A 200 10.10 1.28 8.84
N ILE A 201 9.84 2.00 7.77
CA ILE A 201 8.51 2.51 7.42
C ILE A 201 7.89 1.52 6.45
N HIS A 202 6.82 0.86 6.87
CA HIS A 202 6.02 0.00 6.02
C HIS A 202 4.84 0.80 5.48
N ALA A 203 4.64 0.81 4.16
CA ALA A 203 3.52 1.50 3.52
C ALA A 203 2.88 0.58 2.49
N ILE A 204 1.57 0.45 2.53
CA ILE A 204 0.81 -0.32 1.54
C ILE A 204 -0.17 0.57 0.79
N THR A 205 -0.21 0.41 -0.52
CA THR A 205 -1.26 0.88 -1.41
C THR A 205 -1.99 -0.34 -1.98
N TYR A 206 -3.30 -0.29 -2.03
CA TYR A 206 -4.09 -1.39 -2.54
C TYR A 206 -5.21 -0.87 -3.43
N THR A 207 -5.16 -1.17 -4.72
CA THR A 207 -6.21 -0.78 -5.66
C THR A 207 -7.25 -1.87 -5.81
N ILE A 208 -8.51 -1.46 -5.77
CA ILE A 208 -9.65 -2.32 -6.08
C ILE A 208 -10.49 -1.70 -7.18
N LYS A 209 -10.88 -2.50 -8.16
CA LYS A 209 -11.79 -2.08 -9.23
C LYS A 209 -13.22 -2.42 -8.85
N VAL A 210 -14.10 -1.44 -8.92
CA VAL A 210 -15.54 -1.57 -8.69
C VAL A 210 -16.25 -1.41 -10.01
N GLU A 211 -16.95 -2.46 -10.45
CA GLU A 211 -17.60 -2.51 -11.76
C GLU A 211 -19.12 -2.25 -11.68
N GLN A 212 -19.69 -2.27 -10.47
CA GLN A 212 -21.09 -2.03 -10.22
C GLN A 212 -21.26 -0.97 -9.13
N GLY A 213 -22.13 0.01 -9.37
CA GLY A 213 -22.37 1.11 -8.46
C GLY A 213 -22.95 2.32 -9.18
N LEU A 214 -22.92 3.45 -8.53
CA LEU A 214 -23.34 4.71 -9.13
C LEU A 214 -22.31 5.15 -10.18
N PRO A 215 -22.75 5.46 -11.42
CA PRO A 215 -21.84 6.06 -12.40
C PRO A 215 -21.43 7.45 -11.93
N TRP A 216 -20.19 7.81 -12.18
CA TRP A 216 -19.75 9.19 -12.06
C TRP A 216 -18.91 9.51 -13.30
N GLU A 217 -19.04 10.72 -13.81
CA GLU A 217 -18.26 11.21 -14.94
C GLU A 217 -17.43 12.40 -14.48
N THR A 218 -16.16 12.38 -14.79
CA THR A 218 -15.34 13.59 -14.77
C THR A 218 -15.78 14.46 -15.92
N LYS A 219 -16.41 15.59 -15.63
CA LYS A 219 -16.65 16.64 -16.62
C LYS A 219 -15.37 17.36 -16.94
#